data_d4ccd418537fcb5645c91ca109d1fe3b
#
_entry.id   d4ccd418537fcb5645c91ca109d1fe3b
#
_cell.length_a   1.000
_cell.length_b   1.000
_cell.length_c   1.000
_cell.angle_alpha   90.00
_cell.angle_beta   90.00
_cell.angle_gamma   90.00
#
_symmetry.space_group_name_H-M   'P 1'
#
loop_
_entity.id
_entity.type
_entity.pdbx_description
1 polymer ?
#
loop_
_entity_poly.entity_id
_entity_poly.type
_entity_poly.pdbx_seq_one_letter_code
_entity_poly.pdbx_strand_id
1 'polypeptide(L)'
;LGAGKTTLVRHLLQHPQGRRLAVIVNEFGDVGVDGEILRSCALPDCPAENIVELANGCICCTVADDFIPTIEALMAMPHRPDHILIETSGLALPKPLLKAFDWPAIRSRITVDGVIALADAEAVAAGRFAPDEAAVAAQRAADASLDHETPLSEVFEDQIACADIVLLSKADLAGAAGLAAARDVI
;
A
#
# COMPACT_ATOMS: atom_id res chain seq x y z
N LEU A 1 -0.79 4.66 9.02
CA LEU A 1 -0.54 6.02 8.56
C LEU A 1 0.86 6.47 8.95
N GLY A 2 1.55 7.21 8.04
CA GLY A 2 2.85 7.79 8.35
C GLY A 2 4.02 6.81 8.50
N ALA A 3 3.84 5.53 8.22
CA ALA A 3 4.93 4.54 8.24
C ALA A 3 5.88 4.63 7.03
N GLY A 4 5.60 5.48 6.05
CA GLY A 4 6.48 5.72 4.88
C GLY A 4 6.16 4.92 3.63
N LYS A 5 4.92 4.44 3.44
CA LYS A 5 4.51 3.69 2.23
C LYS A 5 4.81 4.46 0.95
N THR A 6 4.25 5.66 0.81
CA THR A 6 4.45 6.53 -0.36
C THR A 6 5.91 6.90 -0.57
N THR A 7 6.69 7.05 0.51
CA THR A 7 8.14 7.25 0.43
C THR A 7 8.85 6.06 -0.18
N LEU A 8 8.45 4.84 0.21
CA LEU A 8 9.01 3.60 -0.36
C LEU A 8 8.62 3.48 -1.84
N VAL A 9 7.35 3.68 -2.19
CA VAL A 9 6.89 3.63 -3.58
C VAL A 9 7.67 4.62 -4.44
N ARG A 10 7.82 5.86 -3.98
CA ARG A 10 8.62 6.87 -4.67
C ARG A 10 10.07 6.44 -4.86
N HIS A 11 10.69 5.85 -3.83
CA HIS A 11 12.06 5.34 -3.93
C HIS A 11 12.18 4.24 -4.99
N LEU A 12 11.24 3.31 -5.04
CA LEU A 12 11.21 2.24 -6.04
C LEU A 12 11.05 2.80 -7.46
N LEU A 13 10.18 3.80 -7.64
CA LEU A 13 10.01 4.48 -8.92
C LEU A 13 11.28 5.22 -9.38
N GLN A 14 12.05 5.79 -8.45
CA GLN A 14 13.31 6.44 -8.75
C GLN A 14 14.44 5.46 -9.08
N HIS A 15 14.28 4.19 -8.73
CA HIS A 15 15.30 3.15 -8.93
C HIS A 15 14.69 1.89 -9.58
N PRO A 16 14.11 2.00 -10.79
CA PRO A 16 13.34 0.93 -11.43
C PRO A 16 14.21 -0.24 -11.93
N GLN A 17 15.53 -0.09 -11.91
CA GLN A 17 16.49 -1.11 -12.35
C GLN A 17 16.20 -1.66 -13.76
N GLY A 18 15.80 -0.77 -14.67
CA GLY A 18 15.46 -1.11 -16.05
C GLY A 18 14.09 -1.79 -16.24
N ARG A 19 13.27 -1.83 -15.20
CA ARG A 19 11.89 -2.36 -15.26
C ARG A 19 10.90 -1.22 -15.53
N ARG A 20 9.88 -1.51 -16.31
CA ARG A 20 8.73 -0.61 -16.47
C ARG A 20 7.78 -0.83 -15.31
N LEU A 21 7.64 0.16 -14.46
CA LEU A 21 6.78 0.10 -13.29
C LEU A 21 5.43 0.77 -13.58
N ALA A 22 4.35 0.20 -13.06
CA ALA A 22 3.08 0.88 -12.88
C ALA A 22 2.74 0.93 -11.39
N VAL A 23 1.98 1.94 -10.99
CA VAL A 23 1.56 2.11 -9.60
C VAL A 23 0.05 2.26 -9.56
N ILE A 24 -0.59 1.48 -8.70
CA ILE A 24 -1.98 1.67 -8.32
C ILE A 24 -1.98 2.22 -6.90
N VAL A 25 -2.51 3.41 -6.74
CA VAL A 25 -2.66 4.07 -5.44
C VAL A 25 -4.11 3.93 -5.01
N ASN A 26 -4.31 3.32 -3.86
CA ASN A 26 -5.61 3.17 -3.25
C ASN A 26 -5.58 3.83 -1.87
N GLU A 27 -5.78 5.14 -1.85
CA GLU A 27 -5.83 5.91 -0.62
C GLU A 27 -7.17 6.61 -0.46
N PHE A 28 -7.57 6.75 0.81
CA PHE A 28 -8.77 7.42 1.25
C PHE A 28 -8.54 8.89 1.54
N GLY A 29 -9.47 9.74 1.13
CA GLY A 29 -9.50 11.16 1.43
C GLY A 29 -9.50 12.02 0.16
N ASP A 30 -9.69 13.32 0.32
CA ASP A 30 -9.67 14.28 -0.78
C ASP A 30 -8.46 14.09 -1.68
N VAL A 31 -8.78 13.84 -2.95
CA VAL A 31 -7.88 13.82 -4.11
C VAL A 31 -6.38 13.79 -3.77
N GLY A 32 -5.88 12.58 -3.65
CA GLY A 32 -4.56 12.20 -4.10
C GLY A 32 -3.35 13.05 -3.79
N VAL A 33 -3.13 13.49 -2.54
CA VAL A 33 -1.83 14.11 -2.20
C VAL A 33 -0.68 13.15 -2.54
N ASP A 34 -0.87 11.86 -2.31
CA ASP A 34 0.15 10.85 -2.61
C ASP A 34 0.27 10.57 -4.10
N GLY A 35 -0.84 10.51 -4.84
CA GLY A 35 -0.82 10.39 -6.29
C GLY A 35 -0.27 11.62 -6.99
N GLU A 36 -0.56 12.85 -6.52
CA GLU A 36 0.07 14.06 -7.04
C GLU A 36 1.58 14.09 -6.76
N ILE A 37 2.01 13.66 -5.58
CA ILE A 37 3.43 13.54 -5.23
C ILE A 37 4.12 12.53 -6.15
N LEU A 38 3.48 11.39 -6.43
CA LEU A 38 4.04 10.38 -7.33
C LEU A 38 4.08 10.87 -8.78
N ARG A 39 3.02 11.54 -9.27
CA ARG A 39 2.99 12.14 -10.63
C ARG A 39 3.99 13.27 -10.81
N SER A 40 4.23 14.06 -9.78
CA SER A 40 5.22 15.14 -9.83
C SER A 40 6.66 14.63 -9.97
N CYS A 41 6.88 13.35 -9.69
CA CYS A 41 8.21 12.74 -9.83
C CYS A 41 8.62 12.49 -11.29
N ALA A 42 7.74 12.73 -12.29
CA ALA A 42 7.96 12.63 -13.75
C ALA A 42 9.26 11.92 -14.14
N LEU A 43 9.33 10.62 -13.87
CA LEU A 43 10.54 9.83 -14.08
C LEU A 43 10.53 9.25 -15.50
N PRO A 44 11.66 9.20 -16.21
CA PRO A 44 11.72 8.66 -17.58
C PRO A 44 11.19 7.23 -17.71
N ASP A 45 11.35 6.42 -16.66
CA ASP A 45 10.98 5.00 -16.64
C ASP A 45 9.60 4.73 -16.00
N CYS A 46 8.93 5.77 -15.47
CA CYS A 46 7.54 5.69 -15.01
C CYS A 46 6.79 6.96 -15.48
N PRO A 47 6.27 6.97 -16.70
CA PRO A 47 5.48 8.09 -17.18
C PRO A 47 4.20 8.25 -16.35
N ALA A 48 3.67 9.47 -16.26
CA ALA A 48 2.48 9.77 -15.44
C ALA A 48 1.26 8.91 -15.77
N GLU A 49 1.16 8.40 -16.99
CA GLU A 49 0.12 7.49 -17.46
C GLU A 49 0.16 6.10 -16.80
N ASN A 50 1.30 5.71 -16.23
CA ASN A 50 1.46 4.45 -15.49
C ASN A 50 1.08 4.58 -14.00
N ILE A 51 0.70 5.77 -13.55
CA ILE A 51 0.24 6.01 -12.18
C ILE A 51 -1.28 6.13 -12.22
N VAL A 52 -1.96 5.13 -11.68
CA VAL A 52 -3.42 5.03 -11.65
C VAL A 52 -3.90 5.22 -10.21
N GLU A 53 -4.75 6.22 -10.01
CA GLU A 53 -5.49 6.40 -8.76
C GLU A 53 -6.86 5.77 -8.87
N LEU A 54 -7.24 4.98 -7.89
CA LEU A 54 -8.60 4.45 -7.80
C LEU A 54 -9.46 5.46 -7.03
N ALA A 55 -10.46 5.99 -7.70
CA ALA A 55 -11.26 7.12 -7.21
C ALA A 55 -12.34 6.74 -6.18
N ASN A 56 -12.68 5.45 -6.03
CA ASN A 56 -13.89 5.04 -5.35
C ASN A 56 -13.65 4.13 -4.15
N GLY A 57 -12.94 4.62 -3.15
CA GLY A 57 -12.93 3.95 -1.87
C GLY A 57 -11.93 2.80 -1.73
N CYS A 58 -12.09 2.00 -0.66
CA CYS A 58 -11.17 0.91 -0.34
C CYS A 58 -11.21 -0.17 -1.42
N ILE A 59 -10.05 -0.48 -1.98
CA ILE A 59 -9.90 -1.58 -2.95
C ILE A 59 -10.44 -2.92 -2.41
N CYS A 60 -10.51 -3.07 -1.09
CA CYS A 60 -11.08 -4.26 -0.46
C CYS A 60 -12.60 -4.37 -0.65
N CYS A 61 -13.31 -3.25 -0.87
CA CYS A 61 -14.77 -3.21 -1.03
C CYS A 61 -15.20 -3.13 -2.49
N THR A 62 -14.41 -2.47 -3.35
CA THR A 62 -14.70 -2.24 -4.77
C THR A 62 -13.80 -3.03 -5.73
N VAL A 63 -13.22 -4.13 -5.24
CA VAL A 63 -12.26 -4.96 -6.02
C VAL A 63 -12.81 -5.35 -7.39
N ALA A 64 -14.11 -5.67 -7.49
CA ALA A 64 -14.70 -6.12 -8.73
C ALA A 64 -14.90 -4.98 -9.74
N ASP A 65 -15.27 -3.80 -9.25
CA ASP A 65 -15.76 -2.73 -10.12
C ASP A 65 -14.63 -1.85 -10.65
N ASP A 66 -13.61 -1.60 -9.85
CA ASP A 66 -12.53 -0.68 -10.20
C ASP A 66 -11.16 -1.37 -10.41
N PHE A 67 -10.85 -2.37 -9.60
CA PHE A 67 -9.54 -3.02 -9.64
C PHE A 67 -9.32 -3.87 -10.89
N ILE A 68 -10.30 -4.72 -11.26
CA ILE A 68 -10.16 -5.60 -12.43
C ILE A 68 -10.04 -4.80 -13.71
N PRO A 69 -10.93 -3.81 -14.01
CA PRO A 69 -10.77 -2.97 -15.19
C PRO A 69 -9.44 -2.23 -15.25
N THR A 70 -8.94 -1.77 -14.09
CA THR A 70 -7.63 -1.11 -14.01
C THR A 70 -6.49 -2.04 -14.39
N ILE A 71 -6.48 -3.25 -13.84
CA ILE A 71 -5.49 -4.27 -14.20
C ILE A 71 -5.58 -4.60 -15.69
N GLU A 72 -6.78 -4.78 -16.22
CA GLU A 72 -6.98 -5.08 -17.65
C GLU A 72 -6.48 -3.94 -18.55
N ALA A 73 -6.72 -2.69 -18.17
CA ALA A 73 -6.23 -1.51 -18.88
C ALA A 73 -4.69 -1.46 -18.88
N LEU A 74 -4.03 -1.67 -17.73
CA LEU A 74 -2.57 -1.74 -17.64
C LEU A 74 -2.00 -2.86 -18.52
N MET A 75 -2.67 -4.01 -18.54
CA MET A 75 -2.25 -5.17 -19.35
C MET A 75 -2.49 -4.99 -20.86
N ALA A 76 -3.39 -4.06 -21.24
CA ALA A 76 -3.68 -3.73 -22.65
C ALA A 76 -2.75 -2.63 -23.21
N MET A 77 -1.92 -2.00 -22.40
CA MET A 77 -0.99 -0.96 -22.85
C MET A 77 -0.01 -1.50 -23.89
N PRO A 78 0.39 -0.70 -24.89
CA PRO A 78 1.40 -1.08 -25.90
C PRO A 78 2.74 -1.47 -25.25
N HIS A 79 3.10 -0.77 -24.18
CA HIS A 79 4.28 -1.04 -23.37
C HIS A 79 3.84 -1.50 -21.99
N ARG A 80 3.51 -2.78 -21.86
CA ARG A 80 3.08 -3.36 -20.59
C ARG A 80 4.09 -3.10 -19.48
N PRO A 81 3.63 -2.79 -18.27
CA PRO A 81 4.52 -2.77 -17.11
C PRO A 81 5.09 -4.18 -16.86
N ASP A 82 6.34 -4.21 -16.44
CA ASP A 82 7.01 -5.45 -16.01
C ASP A 82 6.63 -5.76 -14.55
N HIS A 83 6.27 -4.73 -13.78
CA HIS A 83 5.87 -4.82 -12.38
C HIS A 83 4.80 -3.80 -12.04
N ILE A 84 3.82 -4.19 -11.24
CA ILE A 84 2.76 -3.32 -10.74
C ILE A 84 2.92 -3.22 -9.22
N LEU A 85 3.12 -2.00 -8.73
CA LEU A 85 3.13 -1.68 -7.31
C LEU A 85 1.71 -1.26 -6.91
N ILE A 86 1.20 -1.84 -5.84
CA ILE A 86 -0.13 -1.49 -5.31
C ILE A 86 0.06 -0.95 -3.90
N GLU A 87 -0.19 0.33 -3.72
CA GLU A 87 -0.22 0.94 -2.41
C GLU A 87 -1.64 0.91 -1.87
N THR A 88 -1.82 0.33 -0.69
CA THR A 88 -3.11 0.29 0.00
C THR A 88 -3.13 1.23 1.19
N SER A 89 -4.32 1.69 1.55
CA SER A 89 -4.54 2.44 2.80
C SER A 89 -3.97 1.68 4.00
N GLY A 90 -3.45 2.42 4.97
CA GLY A 90 -2.99 1.84 6.24
C GLY A 90 -4.12 1.19 7.08
N LEU A 91 -5.38 1.41 6.71
CA LEU A 91 -6.56 0.80 7.33
C LEU A 91 -7.12 -0.38 6.53
N ALA A 92 -6.58 -0.65 5.34
CA ALA A 92 -7.06 -1.73 4.50
C ALA A 92 -6.69 -3.11 5.05
N LEU A 93 -7.65 -4.03 4.96
CA LEU A 93 -7.40 -5.46 5.18
C LEU A 93 -6.82 -6.07 3.90
N PRO A 94 -5.65 -6.72 3.93
CA PRO A 94 -4.99 -7.18 2.70
C PRO A 94 -5.65 -8.40 2.07
N LYS A 95 -6.30 -9.25 2.86
CA LYS A 95 -6.88 -10.53 2.41
C LYS A 95 -7.88 -10.40 1.24
N PRO A 96 -8.84 -9.44 1.24
CA PRO A 96 -9.77 -9.28 0.12
C PRO A 96 -9.06 -8.97 -1.20
N LEU A 97 -8.08 -8.05 -1.16
CA LEU A 97 -7.28 -7.71 -2.34
C LEU A 97 -6.47 -8.91 -2.84
N LEU A 98 -5.82 -9.66 -1.94
CA LEU A 98 -5.05 -10.84 -2.31
C LEU A 98 -5.92 -11.91 -2.99
N LYS A 99 -7.15 -12.11 -2.50
CA LYS A 99 -8.11 -13.03 -3.11
C LYS A 99 -8.55 -12.61 -4.52
N ALA A 100 -8.51 -11.31 -4.85
CA ALA A 100 -8.85 -10.84 -6.18
C ALA A 100 -7.87 -11.35 -7.26
N PHE A 101 -6.64 -11.63 -6.89
CA PHE A 101 -5.65 -12.20 -7.81
C PHE A 101 -5.93 -13.67 -8.16
N ASP A 102 -6.76 -14.38 -7.38
CA ASP A 102 -7.20 -15.74 -7.69
C ASP A 102 -8.31 -15.78 -8.75
N TRP A 103 -8.88 -14.64 -9.14
CA TRP A 103 -9.94 -14.60 -10.13
C TRP A 103 -9.45 -15.02 -11.51
N PRO A 104 -10.24 -15.83 -12.25
CA PRO A 104 -9.81 -16.43 -13.52
C PRO A 104 -9.31 -15.42 -14.55
N ALA A 105 -9.90 -14.22 -14.59
CA ALA A 105 -9.53 -13.15 -15.52
C ALA A 105 -8.10 -12.60 -15.25
N ILE A 106 -7.64 -12.67 -14.01
CA ILE A 106 -6.37 -12.08 -13.57
C ILE A 106 -5.29 -13.15 -13.38
N ARG A 107 -5.60 -14.23 -12.65
CA ARG A 107 -4.61 -15.23 -12.19
C ARG A 107 -3.77 -15.89 -13.29
N SER A 108 -4.30 -15.93 -14.53
CA SER A 108 -3.57 -16.48 -15.68
C SER A 108 -2.59 -15.50 -16.31
N ARG A 109 -2.61 -14.23 -15.89
CA ARG A 109 -1.87 -13.13 -16.52
C ARG A 109 -0.95 -12.40 -15.57
N ILE A 110 -1.26 -12.41 -14.27
CA ILE A 110 -0.53 -11.71 -13.22
C ILE A 110 -0.33 -12.63 -12.03
N THR A 111 0.81 -12.51 -11.40
CA THR A 111 1.15 -13.23 -10.17
C THR A 111 1.50 -12.21 -9.09
N VAL A 112 1.03 -12.41 -7.87
CA VAL A 112 1.51 -11.66 -6.71
C VAL A 112 2.94 -12.13 -6.42
N ASP A 113 3.89 -11.23 -6.52
CA ASP A 113 5.31 -11.51 -6.30
C ASP A 113 5.67 -11.43 -4.82
N GLY A 114 4.99 -10.57 -4.08
CA GLY A 114 5.12 -10.46 -2.64
C GLY A 114 4.30 -9.33 -2.04
N VAL A 115 4.05 -9.46 -0.76
CA VAL A 115 3.35 -8.47 0.08
C VAL A 115 4.36 -7.87 1.05
N ILE A 116 4.46 -6.55 1.05
CA ILE A 116 5.36 -5.80 1.93
C ILE A 116 4.51 -5.00 2.93
N ALA A 117 4.68 -5.29 4.21
CA ALA A 117 4.14 -4.45 5.27
C ALA A 117 5.21 -3.46 5.75
N LEU A 118 4.79 -2.21 6.00
CA LEU A 118 5.63 -1.20 6.63
C LEU A 118 5.13 -0.93 8.04
N ALA A 119 6.02 -1.08 9.01
CA ALA A 119 5.76 -0.74 10.39
C ALA A 119 6.74 0.34 10.86
N ASP A 120 6.24 1.34 11.57
CA ASP A 120 7.03 2.38 12.22
C ASP A 120 7.73 1.78 13.44
N ALA A 121 9.05 1.65 13.40
CA ALA A 121 9.82 0.99 14.44
C ALA A 121 9.66 1.67 15.82
N GLU A 122 9.60 3.01 15.85
CA GLU A 122 9.42 3.76 17.10
C GLU A 122 8.02 3.51 17.70
N ALA A 123 6.98 3.54 16.85
CA ALA A 123 5.61 3.30 17.30
C ALA A 123 5.44 1.87 17.82
N VAL A 124 5.93 0.87 17.08
CA VAL A 124 5.86 -0.54 17.47
C VAL A 124 6.62 -0.81 18.76
N ALA A 125 7.84 -0.28 18.90
CA ALA A 125 8.62 -0.41 20.12
C ALA A 125 7.94 0.21 21.36
N ALA A 126 7.09 1.24 21.13
CA ALA A 126 6.29 1.88 22.17
C ALA A 126 4.92 1.20 22.40
N GLY A 127 4.66 0.06 21.76
CA GLY A 127 3.38 -0.67 21.85
C GLY A 127 2.22 0.05 21.15
N ARG A 128 2.51 0.90 20.17
CA ARG A 128 1.53 1.62 19.37
C ARG A 128 1.45 1.04 17.95
N PHE A 129 0.26 1.00 17.39
CA PHE A 129 0.01 0.46 16.04
C PHE A 129 0.14 1.53 14.94
N ALA A 130 0.24 2.80 15.33
CA ALA A 130 0.50 3.92 14.44
C ALA A 130 1.28 5.02 15.17
N PRO A 131 2.04 5.88 14.46
CA PRO A 131 2.72 7.04 15.05
C PRO A 131 1.75 7.99 15.75
N ASP A 132 0.56 8.19 15.17
CA ASP A 132 -0.51 9.03 15.67
C ASP A 132 -1.85 8.29 15.58
N GLU A 133 -2.25 7.66 16.68
CA GLU A 133 -3.51 6.91 16.78
C GLU A 133 -4.74 7.81 16.73
N ALA A 134 -4.63 9.07 17.17
CA ALA A 134 -5.73 10.03 17.11
C ALA A 134 -6.01 10.45 15.66
N ALA A 135 -4.97 10.68 14.86
CA ALA A 135 -5.11 10.95 13.44
C ALA A 135 -5.70 9.74 12.69
N VAL A 136 -5.30 8.53 13.06
CA VAL A 136 -5.88 7.29 12.50
C VAL A 136 -7.36 7.16 12.83
N ALA A 137 -7.74 7.43 14.08
CA ALA A 137 -9.14 7.41 14.51
C ALA A 137 -9.98 8.45 13.77
N ALA A 138 -9.45 9.66 13.59
CA ALA A 138 -10.13 10.73 12.85
C ALA A 138 -10.30 10.36 11.36
N GLN A 139 -9.27 9.80 10.72
CA GLN A 139 -9.36 9.34 9.34
C GLN A 139 -10.39 8.21 9.21
N ARG A 140 -10.38 7.24 10.14
CA ARG A 140 -11.35 6.15 10.17
C ARG A 140 -12.79 6.67 10.27
N ALA A 141 -13.03 7.67 11.12
CA ALA A 141 -14.35 8.27 11.28
C ALA A 141 -14.80 9.06 10.04
N ALA A 142 -13.87 9.60 9.28
CA ALA A 142 -14.15 10.32 8.03
C ALA A 142 -14.35 9.40 6.83
N ASP A 143 -13.95 8.14 6.94
CA ASP A 143 -13.95 7.18 5.85
C ASP A 143 -15.28 6.41 5.77
N ALA A 144 -16.21 6.93 4.98
CA ALA A 144 -17.53 6.32 4.78
C ALA A 144 -17.49 4.96 4.05
N SER A 145 -16.36 4.57 3.49
CA SER A 145 -16.20 3.32 2.74
C SER A 145 -15.54 2.21 3.55
N LEU A 146 -15.05 2.51 4.76
CA LEU A 146 -14.65 1.49 5.71
C LEU A 146 -15.89 0.79 6.25
N ASP A 147 -16.16 -0.41 5.74
CA ASP A 147 -17.31 -1.24 6.12
C ASP A 147 -17.02 -2.15 7.34
N HIS A 148 -15.85 -1.98 7.98
CA HIS A 148 -15.47 -2.77 9.15
C HIS A 148 -15.08 -1.92 10.34
N GLU A 149 -15.52 -2.36 11.53
CA GLU A 149 -15.16 -1.78 12.83
C GLU A 149 -13.98 -2.52 13.50
N THR A 150 -13.18 -3.26 12.72
CA THR A 150 -12.07 -4.07 13.23
C THR A 150 -11.10 -3.21 14.04
N PRO A 151 -10.75 -3.59 15.27
CA PRO A 151 -9.79 -2.86 16.09
C PRO A 151 -8.45 -2.64 15.36
N LEU A 152 -7.80 -1.53 15.62
CA LEU A 152 -6.53 -1.18 14.95
C LEU A 152 -5.45 -2.23 15.17
N SER A 153 -5.43 -2.85 16.36
CA SER A 153 -4.54 -3.97 16.68
C SER A 153 -4.74 -5.17 15.74
N GLU A 154 -5.99 -5.55 15.49
CA GLU A 154 -6.32 -6.68 14.63
C GLU A 154 -6.00 -6.36 13.16
N VAL A 155 -6.24 -5.11 12.71
CA VAL A 155 -5.83 -4.67 11.37
C VAL A 155 -4.31 -4.77 11.21
N PHE A 156 -3.55 -4.34 12.22
CA PHE A 156 -2.10 -4.44 12.23
C PHE A 156 -1.64 -5.90 12.17
N GLU A 157 -2.19 -6.77 13.03
CA GLU A 157 -1.88 -8.20 13.06
C GLU A 157 -2.20 -8.87 11.69
N ASP A 158 -3.35 -8.56 11.10
CA ASP A 158 -3.72 -9.09 9.78
C ASP A 158 -2.77 -8.62 8.67
N GLN A 159 -2.33 -7.37 8.71
CA GLN A 159 -1.37 -6.82 7.76
C GLN A 159 0.00 -7.49 7.88
N ILE A 160 0.49 -7.69 9.11
CA ILE A 160 1.76 -8.39 9.36
C ILE A 160 1.65 -9.86 8.96
N ALA A 161 0.56 -10.54 9.32
CA ALA A 161 0.35 -11.95 9.01
C ALA A 161 0.22 -12.24 7.50
N CYS A 162 -0.18 -11.25 6.70
CA CYS A 162 -0.26 -11.39 5.24
C CYS A 162 1.05 -11.03 4.52
N ALA A 163 2.03 -10.45 5.22
CA ALA A 163 3.25 -9.95 4.60
C ALA A 163 4.28 -11.06 4.40
N ASP A 164 4.92 -11.07 3.23
CA ASP A 164 6.13 -11.86 2.98
C ASP A 164 7.37 -11.16 3.54
N ILE A 165 7.32 -9.83 3.60
CA ILE A 165 8.41 -8.99 4.13
C ILE A 165 7.80 -7.90 5.00
N VAL A 166 8.33 -7.74 6.22
CA VAL A 166 8.04 -6.60 7.08
C VAL A 166 9.22 -5.65 7.11
N LEU A 167 9.00 -4.40 6.71
CA LEU A 167 10.00 -3.34 6.76
C LEU A 167 9.76 -2.47 7.99
N LEU A 168 10.72 -2.43 8.89
CA LEU A 168 10.75 -1.50 10.02
C LEU A 168 11.31 -0.16 9.55
N SER A 169 10.43 0.82 9.36
CA SER A 169 10.79 2.17 8.97
C SER A 169 11.22 3.01 10.18
N LYS A 170 11.83 4.18 9.92
CA LYS A 170 12.27 5.14 10.95
C LYS A 170 13.20 4.50 12.00
N ALA A 171 14.05 3.59 11.57
CA ALA A 171 15.00 2.90 12.42
C ALA A 171 15.98 3.86 13.13
N ASP A 172 16.27 5.00 12.51
CA ASP A 172 17.07 6.09 13.05
C ASP A 172 16.41 6.74 14.28
N LEU A 173 15.10 6.87 14.30
CA LEU A 173 14.34 7.42 15.44
C LEU A 173 14.21 6.40 16.58
N ALA A 174 13.98 5.12 16.24
CA ALA A 174 13.85 4.06 17.23
C ALA A 174 15.18 3.73 17.94
N GLY A 175 16.30 3.93 17.26
CA GLY A 175 17.59 3.50 17.74
C GLY A 175 17.74 1.97 17.86
N ALA A 176 18.90 1.49 18.26
CA ALA A 176 19.20 0.04 18.29
C ALA A 176 18.28 -0.75 19.26
N ALA A 177 18.01 -0.19 20.44
CA ALA A 177 17.15 -0.84 21.44
C ALA A 177 15.68 -0.88 20.99
N GLY A 178 15.15 0.23 20.45
CA GLY A 178 13.79 0.29 19.93
C GLY A 178 13.61 -0.63 18.72
N LEU A 179 14.61 -0.70 17.84
CA LEU A 179 14.55 -1.60 16.69
C LEU A 179 14.53 -3.08 17.12
N ALA A 180 15.29 -3.44 18.17
CA ALA A 180 15.25 -4.79 18.74
C ALA A 180 13.86 -5.09 19.34
N ALA A 181 13.33 -4.18 20.15
CA ALA A 181 11.99 -4.31 20.74
C ALA A 181 10.89 -4.42 19.66
N ALA A 182 10.97 -3.62 18.60
CA ALA A 182 10.01 -3.69 17.49
C ALA A 182 10.07 -5.06 16.75
N ARG A 183 11.25 -5.63 16.61
CA ARG A 183 11.41 -6.98 16.01
C ARG A 183 10.82 -8.10 16.85
N ASP A 184 10.84 -7.95 18.17
CA ASP A 184 10.27 -8.96 19.09
C ASP A 184 8.73 -8.94 19.08
N VAL A 185 8.11 -7.87 18.59
CA VAL A 185 6.64 -7.71 18.47
C VAL A 185 6.12 -8.26 17.15
N ILE A 186 6.92 -8.22 16.08
CA ILE A 186 6.58 -8.66 14.73
C ILE A 186 6.94 -10.13 14.50
#